data_99befe89377deeb2fbbfde1e62cec651
#
_entry.id   99befe89377deeb2fbbfde1e62cec651
#
_cell.length_a   1.000
_cell.length_b   1.000
_cell.length_c   1.000
_cell.angle_alpha   90.00
_cell.angle_beta   90.00
_cell.angle_gamma   90.00
#
_symmetry.space_group_name_H-M   'P 1'
#
loop_
_entity.id
_entity.type
_entity.pdbx_description
1 polymer ?
#
loop_
_entity_poly.entity_id
_entity_poly.type
_entity_poly.pdbx_seq_one_letter_code
_entity_poly.pdbx_strand_id
1 'polypeptide(L)'
;MHLPVAWSRRRPSSPRSRRISRPQAACLSGLTRKLARAIREGIRPDGSVIGPPMPIPLYRGLSDEDVMSMVIDLRQVPAVENDPGESRCDVPLPPSYSPPVESASAPDRGATVEYGAYLAGHMAHCIECHSPMGPQGPMTDTHTVASGFEFHGPWGTVISPNFSSAEDGVAEYSDEDVKAMITQGLRPDGERMSPPMPYANYARMAEEDLDAVIAYLRQLPPLPDGAGLE
;
A
#
# COMPACT_ATOMS: atom_id res chain seq x y z
N MET A 1 -5.51 -42.93 17.63
CA MET A 1 -5.45 -42.11 18.83
C MET A 1 -4.67 -40.84 18.47
N HIS A 2 -5.36 -39.77 18.04
CA HIS A 2 -4.76 -38.50 17.69
C HIS A 2 -5.06 -37.49 18.79
N LEU A 3 -4.02 -37.00 19.45
CA LEU A 3 -4.13 -35.92 20.43
C LEU A 3 -4.17 -34.58 19.68
N PRO A 4 -5.09 -33.66 19.99
CA PRO A 4 -5.10 -32.33 19.42
C PRO A 4 -4.04 -31.47 20.12
N VAL A 5 -3.16 -30.87 19.35
CA VAL A 5 -2.20 -29.84 19.81
C VAL A 5 -2.98 -28.54 20.04
N ALA A 6 -3.18 -28.18 21.29
CA ALA A 6 -3.79 -26.90 21.67
C ALA A 6 -2.77 -25.77 21.49
N TRP A 7 -2.96 -24.93 20.49
CA TRP A 7 -2.27 -23.65 20.35
C TRP A 7 -2.84 -22.63 21.34
N SER A 8 -2.14 -22.37 22.43
CA SER A 8 -2.48 -21.27 23.32
C SER A 8 -2.17 -19.93 22.63
N ARG A 9 -3.20 -19.21 22.23
CA ARG A 9 -3.11 -17.83 21.74
C ARG A 9 -2.75 -16.90 22.90
N ARG A 10 -1.47 -16.65 23.14
CA ARG A 10 -1.04 -15.46 23.86
C ARG A 10 -1.11 -14.29 22.88
N ARG A 11 -2.04 -13.36 23.08
CA ARG A 11 -2.03 -12.06 22.39
C ARG A 11 -0.75 -11.34 22.78
N PRO A 12 0.11 -10.93 21.84
CA PRO A 12 1.18 -10.00 22.17
C PRO A 12 0.53 -8.67 22.56
N SER A 13 0.91 -8.15 23.72
CA SER A 13 0.59 -6.79 24.12
C SER A 13 1.08 -5.85 23.03
N SER A 14 0.19 -5.00 22.49
CA SER A 14 0.54 -3.98 21.50
C SER A 14 1.74 -3.16 21.98
N PRO A 15 2.78 -3.00 21.16
CA PRO A 15 3.87 -2.09 21.52
C PRO A 15 3.27 -0.69 21.57
N ARG A 16 3.34 -0.05 22.74
CA ARG A 16 3.02 1.36 22.89
C ARG A 16 3.88 2.13 21.90
N SER A 17 3.25 2.79 20.93
CA SER A 17 3.91 3.69 20.00
C SER A 17 4.69 4.74 20.79
N ARG A 18 6.02 4.62 20.84
CA ARG A 18 6.86 5.71 21.33
C ARG A 18 6.82 6.80 20.27
N ARG A 19 6.14 7.90 20.56
CA ARG A 19 6.25 9.12 19.74
C ARG A 19 7.73 9.47 19.65
N ILE A 20 8.27 9.40 18.44
CA ILE A 20 9.63 9.91 18.17
C ILE A 20 9.52 11.43 18.20
N SER A 21 10.11 12.06 19.22
CA SER A 21 10.10 13.51 19.34
C SER A 21 10.97 14.14 18.23
N ARG A 22 10.53 15.29 17.69
CA ARG A 22 11.19 16.06 16.61
C ARG A 22 12.73 16.19 16.70
N PRO A 23 13.40 16.21 17.87
CA PRO A 23 14.87 16.27 17.93
C PRO A 23 15.60 15.03 17.41
N GLN A 24 14.94 13.84 17.31
CA GLN A 24 15.60 12.61 16.86
C GLN A 24 15.76 12.54 15.34
N ALA A 25 14.97 13.27 14.56
CA ALA A 25 15.12 13.35 13.11
C ALA A 25 16.42 14.06 12.67
N ALA A 26 16.94 14.95 13.49
CA ALA A 26 18.18 15.71 13.19
C ALA A 26 19.47 14.89 13.33
N CYS A 27 19.44 13.72 13.97
CA CYS A 27 20.63 12.89 14.27
C CYS A 27 20.71 11.60 13.43
N LEU A 28 20.02 11.54 12.29
CA LEU A 28 20.03 10.38 11.42
C LEU A 28 21.37 10.22 10.72
N SER A 29 21.96 9.02 10.77
CA SER A 29 23.17 8.71 10.01
C SER A 29 22.95 9.02 8.51
N GLY A 30 24.01 9.36 7.79
CA GLY A 30 23.94 9.65 6.34
C GLY A 30 23.29 8.51 5.54
N LEU A 31 23.46 7.25 5.98
CA LEU A 31 22.86 6.07 5.36
C LEU A 31 21.33 6.02 5.55
N THR A 32 20.84 6.34 6.76
CA THR A 32 19.39 6.40 7.05
C THR A 32 18.69 7.41 6.15
N ARG A 33 19.30 8.59 5.97
CA ARG A 33 18.78 9.64 5.09
C ARG A 33 18.75 9.22 3.62
N LYS A 34 19.81 8.52 3.17
CA LYS A 34 19.88 7.98 1.80
C LYS A 34 18.78 6.94 1.54
N LEU A 35 18.50 6.06 2.51
CA LEU A 35 17.45 5.05 2.39
C LEU A 35 16.06 5.69 2.39
N ALA A 36 15.79 6.64 3.27
CA ALA A 36 14.54 7.41 3.28
C ALA A 36 14.31 8.14 1.94
N ARG A 37 15.35 8.72 1.36
CA ARG A 37 15.29 9.37 0.05
C ARG A 37 15.02 8.36 -1.08
N ALA A 38 15.63 7.19 -1.03
CA ALA A 38 15.39 6.14 -2.01
C ALA A 38 13.93 5.66 -1.98
N ILE A 39 13.33 5.51 -0.80
CA ILE A 39 11.92 5.11 -0.63
C ILE A 39 11.00 6.22 -1.14
N ARG A 40 11.14 7.43 -0.63
CA ARG A 40 10.17 8.52 -0.85
C ARG A 40 10.35 9.22 -2.20
N GLU A 41 11.58 9.41 -2.65
CA GLU A 41 11.90 10.19 -3.85
C GLU A 41 12.36 9.33 -5.03
N GLY A 42 12.61 8.05 -4.81
CA GLY A 42 13.13 7.17 -5.85
C GLY A 42 14.55 7.50 -6.29
N ILE A 43 15.36 8.12 -5.43
CA ILE A 43 16.74 8.51 -5.76
C ILE A 43 17.73 7.66 -4.96
N ARG A 44 18.57 6.90 -5.67
CA ARG A 44 19.63 6.08 -5.08
C ARG A 44 20.77 6.94 -4.53
N PRO A 45 21.66 6.36 -3.69
CA PRO A 45 22.81 7.07 -3.14
C PRO A 45 23.78 7.66 -4.17
N ASP A 46 23.84 7.09 -5.37
CA ASP A 46 24.64 7.54 -6.50
C ASP A 46 23.95 8.61 -7.36
N GLY A 47 22.70 8.96 -7.04
CA GLY A 47 21.88 9.92 -7.76
C GLY A 47 21.03 9.34 -8.88
N SER A 48 21.15 8.05 -9.17
CA SER A 48 20.30 7.40 -10.18
C SER A 48 18.86 7.25 -9.71
N VAL A 49 17.91 7.20 -10.66
CA VAL A 49 16.47 7.11 -10.38
C VAL A 49 16.04 5.65 -10.32
N ILE A 50 15.16 5.33 -9.36
CA ILE A 50 14.50 4.03 -9.24
C ILE A 50 13.27 4.06 -10.14
N GLY A 51 13.17 3.11 -11.06
CA GLY A 51 12.02 2.96 -11.96
C GLY A 51 10.93 2.04 -11.42
N PRO A 52 9.88 1.84 -12.21
CA PRO A 52 8.85 0.85 -11.92
C PRO A 52 9.44 -0.55 -11.65
N PRO A 53 8.76 -1.37 -10.86
CA PRO A 53 7.43 -1.20 -10.29
C PRO A 53 7.37 -0.43 -8.96
N MET A 54 8.42 0.29 -8.58
CA MET A 54 8.42 1.06 -7.34
C MET A 54 7.44 2.24 -7.42
N PRO A 55 6.39 2.32 -6.57
CA PRO A 55 5.33 3.31 -6.69
C PRO A 55 5.73 4.65 -6.05
N ILE A 56 6.79 5.25 -6.54
CA ILE A 56 7.35 6.49 -5.99
C ILE A 56 6.31 7.62 -5.86
N PRO A 57 5.41 7.86 -6.84
CA PRO A 57 4.39 8.89 -6.70
C PRO A 57 3.54 8.73 -5.41
N LEU A 58 3.20 7.50 -5.03
CA LEU A 58 2.46 7.23 -3.78
C LEU A 58 3.35 7.41 -2.54
N TYR A 59 4.56 6.88 -2.57
CA TYR A 59 5.50 6.99 -1.44
C TYR A 59 5.90 8.43 -1.11
N ARG A 60 5.78 9.35 -2.05
CA ARG A 60 6.03 10.77 -1.81
C ARG A 60 5.09 11.37 -0.77
N GLY A 61 3.87 10.83 -0.64
CA GLY A 61 2.90 11.24 0.37
C GLY A 61 3.08 10.61 1.75
N LEU A 62 4.01 9.66 1.92
CA LEU A 62 4.28 9.05 3.23
C LEU A 62 4.78 10.10 4.22
N SER A 63 4.29 10.02 5.46
CA SER A 63 4.76 10.88 6.54
C SER A 63 6.23 10.64 6.88
N ASP A 64 6.87 11.62 7.50
CA ASP A 64 8.25 11.48 7.97
C ASP A 64 8.39 10.36 8.99
N GLU A 65 7.36 10.17 9.84
CA GLU A 65 7.32 9.12 10.85
C GLU A 65 7.22 7.73 10.22
N ASP A 66 6.36 7.56 9.20
CA ASP A 66 6.16 6.27 8.55
C ASP A 66 7.37 5.86 7.71
N VAL A 67 7.94 6.79 6.93
CA VAL A 67 9.19 6.52 6.21
C VAL A 67 10.31 6.14 7.18
N MET A 68 10.39 6.81 8.32
CA MET A 68 11.41 6.49 9.32
C MET A 68 11.17 5.11 9.94
N SER A 69 9.91 4.76 10.21
CA SER A 69 9.53 3.44 10.72
C SER A 69 9.92 2.34 9.74
N MET A 70 9.66 2.53 8.44
CA MET A 70 10.09 1.61 7.39
C MET A 70 11.62 1.47 7.34
N VAL A 71 12.35 2.57 7.41
CA VAL A 71 13.82 2.56 7.42
C VAL A 71 14.37 1.81 8.62
N ILE A 72 13.79 2.00 9.80
CA ILE A 72 14.19 1.30 11.04
C ILE A 72 13.95 -0.19 10.89
N ASP A 73 12.80 -0.60 10.36
CA ASP A 73 12.45 -2.00 10.15
C ASP A 73 13.39 -2.67 9.13
N LEU A 74 13.57 -2.05 7.97
CA LEU A 74 14.48 -2.54 6.92
C LEU A 74 15.90 -2.72 7.42
N ARG A 75 16.37 -1.91 8.36
CA ARG A 75 17.72 -2.04 8.93
C ARG A 75 17.86 -3.17 9.94
N GLN A 76 16.76 -3.77 10.36
CA GLN A 76 16.77 -4.96 11.21
C GLN A 76 16.79 -6.26 10.39
N VAL A 77 16.49 -6.17 9.10
CA VAL A 77 16.56 -7.33 8.19
C VAL A 77 18.03 -7.77 8.06
N PRO A 78 18.35 -9.05 8.31
CA PRO A 78 19.70 -9.55 8.13
C PRO A 78 20.20 -9.32 6.71
N ALA A 79 21.46 -8.87 6.59
CA ALA A 79 22.08 -8.69 5.28
C ALA A 79 22.27 -10.06 4.60
N VAL A 80 21.94 -10.11 3.31
CA VAL A 80 22.19 -11.27 2.45
C VAL A 80 23.22 -10.85 1.42
N GLU A 81 24.31 -11.59 1.32
CA GLU A 81 25.29 -11.40 0.26
C GLU A 81 24.69 -11.87 -1.06
N ASN A 82 24.32 -10.92 -1.87
CA ASN A 82 23.77 -11.14 -3.20
C ASN A 82 24.10 -9.93 -4.09
N ASP A 83 24.58 -10.19 -5.28
CA ASP A 83 24.71 -9.18 -6.32
C ASP A 83 23.59 -9.38 -7.36
N PRO A 84 22.51 -8.58 -7.31
CA PRO A 84 21.40 -8.69 -8.27
C PRO A 84 21.79 -8.17 -9.67
N GLY A 85 22.99 -7.62 -9.84
CA GLY A 85 23.43 -6.95 -11.05
C GLY A 85 22.76 -5.56 -11.23
N GLU A 86 22.89 -5.01 -12.43
CA GLU A 86 22.33 -3.70 -12.77
C GLU A 86 20.82 -3.78 -12.97
N SER A 87 20.09 -2.81 -12.43
CA SER A 87 18.66 -2.63 -12.72
C SER A 87 18.49 -2.22 -14.19
N ARG A 88 17.60 -2.90 -14.91
CA ARG A 88 17.21 -2.54 -16.28
C ARG A 88 15.80 -2.00 -16.28
N CYS A 89 15.60 -0.89 -16.98
CA CYS A 89 14.30 -0.30 -17.19
C CYS A 89 14.21 0.03 -18.69
N ASP A 90 13.21 -0.53 -19.36
CA ASP A 90 13.04 -0.38 -20.81
C ASP A 90 12.29 0.91 -21.17
N VAL A 91 11.81 1.65 -20.17
CA VAL A 91 11.18 2.96 -20.36
C VAL A 91 12.12 4.07 -19.92
N PRO A 92 12.12 5.24 -20.60
CA PRO A 92 12.88 6.39 -20.16
C PRO A 92 12.42 6.85 -18.77
N LEU A 93 13.37 6.92 -17.83
CA LEU A 93 13.09 7.45 -16.49
C LEU A 93 13.26 8.98 -16.49
N PRO A 94 12.40 9.70 -15.72
CA PRO A 94 12.60 11.12 -15.52
C PRO A 94 13.87 11.38 -14.70
N PRO A 95 14.47 12.58 -14.75
CA PRO A 95 15.62 12.91 -13.90
C PRO A 95 15.27 12.94 -12.41
N SER A 96 14.00 13.14 -12.08
CA SER A 96 13.40 13.00 -10.76
C SER A 96 11.88 12.93 -10.92
N TYR A 97 11.18 12.35 -9.94
CA TYR A 97 9.70 12.29 -9.97
C TYR A 97 9.05 13.63 -9.63
N SER A 98 9.71 14.47 -8.84
CA SER A 98 9.27 15.82 -8.47
C SER A 98 10.36 16.49 -7.62
N PRO A 99 10.24 17.77 -7.24
CA PRO A 99 11.12 18.39 -6.26
C PRO A 99 11.21 17.60 -4.95
N PRO A 100 12.31 17.70 -4.19
CA PRO A 100 12.47 17.00 -2.92
C PRO A 100 11.32 17.24 -1.95
N VAL A 101 10.94 16.21 -1.20
CA VAL A 101 9.95 16.32 -0.11
C VAL A 101 10.69 16.77 1.15
N GLU A 102 10.46 18.01 1.57
CA GLU A 102 11.12 18.57 2.76
C GLU A 102 10.56 17.97 4.04
N SER A 103 9.23 17.89 4.16
CA SER A 103 8.54 17.20 5.24
C SER A 103 7.13 16.80 4.83
N ALA A 104 6.60 15.74 5.43
CA ALA A 104 5.23 15.30 5.28
C ALA A 104 4.70 14.76 6.60
N SER A 105 3.43 15.01 6.89
CA SER A 105 2.73 14.49 8.07
C SER A 105 1.54 13.65 7.64
N ALA A 106 1.29 12.53 8.35
CA ALA A 106 0.05 11.81 8.21
C ALA A 106 -1.11 12.59 8.86
N PRO A 107 -2.35 12.38 8.42
CA PRO A 107 -3.52 12.80 9.17
C PRO A 107 -3.54 12.14 10.57
N ASP A 108 -4.32 12.70 11.49
CA ASP A 108 -4.53 12.10 12.80
C ASP A 108 -5.13 10.69 12.64
N ARG A 109 -4.60 9.74 13.42
CA ARG A 109 -5.11 8.36 13.42
C ARG A 109 -6.55 8.32 13.94
N GLY A 110 -7.35 7.45 13.34
CA GLY A 110 -8.73 7.23 13.69
C GLY A 110 -9.51 6.67 12.51
N ALA A 111 -10.72 6.21 12.73
CA ALA A 111 -11.62 5.74 11.68
C ALA A 111 -12.20 6.94 10.87
N THR A 112 -11.33 7.76 10.30
CA THR A 112 -11.67 8.95 9.52
C THR A 112 -11.39 8.76 8.04
N VAL A 113 -12.09 9.49 7.20
CA VAL A 113 -11.91 9.45 5.74
C VAL A 113 -10.52 9.92 5.34
N GLU A 114 -10.01 10.95 5.97
CA GLU A 114 -8.69 11.53 5.69
C GLU A 114 -7.57 10.52 5.99
N TYR A 115 -7.67 9.83 7.14
CA TYR A 115 -6.71 8.80 7.49
C TYR A 115 -6.86 7.56 6.60
N GLY A 116 -8.10 7.20 6.25
CA GLY A 116 -8.38 6.14 5.27
C GLY A 116 -7.80 6.40 3.89
N ALA A 117 -7.91 7.63 3.40
CA ALA A 117 -7.30 8.07 2.14
C ALA A 117 -5.77 7.95 2.19
N TYR A 118 -5.15 8.34 3.29
CA TYR A 118 -3.72 8.19 3.51
C TYR A 118 -3.30 6.71 3.49
N LEU A 119 -4.04 5.86 4.19
CA LEU A 119 -3.77 4.42 4.23
C LEU A 119 -3.97 3.76 2.86
N ALA A 120 -5.11 4.00 2.22
CA ALA A 120 -5.45 3.39 0.93
C ALA A 120 -4.52 3.86 -0.21
N GLY A 121 -4.04 5.11 -0.15
CA GLY A 121 -3.12 5.68 -1.13
C GLY A 121 -1.67 5.34 -0.83
N HIS A 122 -1.13 5.90 0.24
CA HIS A 122 0.32 5.92 0.48
C HIS A 122 0.87 4.69 1.18
N MET A 123 0.06 3.99 1.98
CA MET A 123 0.52 2.87 2.81
C MET A 123 0.17 1.49 2.23
N ALA A 124 -1.07 1.30 1.82
CA ALA A 124 -1.61 0.01 1.38
C ALA A 124 -1.73 -0.11 -0.14
N HIS A 125 -1.59 0.98 -0.88
CA HIS A 125 -1.60 1.03 -2.35
C HIS A 125 -2.90 0.50 -3.00
N CYS A 126 -4.03 0.58 -2.30
CA CYS A 126 -5.32 0.15 -2.83
C CYS A 126 -5.62 0.86 -4.17
N ILE A 127 -5.42 2.18 -4.18
CA ILE A 127 -5.70 3.01 -5.36
C ILE A 127 -4.81 2.68 -6.57
N GLU A 128 -3.59 2.20 -6.35
CA GLU A 128 -2.69 1.81 -7.44
C GLU A 128 -3.19 0.55 -8.16
N CYS A 129 -3.49 -0.49 -7.36
CA CYS A 129 -3.85 -1.79 -7.89
C CYS A 129 -5.30 -1.88 -8.37
N HIS A 130 -6.19 -1.02 -7.88
CA HIS A 130 -7.61 -1.03 -8.21
C HIS A 130 -8.04 0.08 -9.17
N SER A 131 -7.09 0.86 -9.72
CA SER A 131 -7.39 1.85 -10.77
C SER A 131 -6.90 1.36 -12.13
N PRO A 132 -7.61 1.66 -13.22
CA PRO A 132 -7.20 1.23 -14.56
C PRO A 132 -5.88 1.85 -14.96
N MET A 133 -5.14 1.17 -15.84
CA MET A 133 -3.84 1.64 -16.33
C MET A 133 -4.04 2.61 -17.48
N GLY A 134 -3.56 3.83 -17.33
CA GLY A 134 -3.48 4.83 -18.40
C GLY A 134 -2.06 4.95 -18.96
N PRO A 135 -1.86 5.85 -19.96
CA PRO A 135 -0.55 6.06 -20.58
C PRO A 135 0.57 6.51 -19.65
N GLN A 136 0.22 7.09 -18.50
CA GLN A 136 1.18 7.61 -17.52
C GLN A 136 1.23 6.79 -16.22
N GLY A 137 0.55 5.67 -16.16
CA GLY A 137 0.42 4.82 -14.98
C GLY A 137 -1.04 4.69 -14.52
N PRO A 138 -1.29 4.15 -13.32
CA PRO A 138 -2.64 3.99 -12.79
C PRO A 138 -3.39 5.33 -12.72
N MET A 139 -4.64 5.35 -13.19
CA MET A 139 -5.50 6.54 -13.28
C MET A 139 -6.13 6.88 -11.92
N THR A 140 -5.29 7.11 -10.93
CA THR A 140 -5.70 7.31 -9.53
C THR A 140 -6.46 8.61 -9.28
N ASP A 141 -6.39 9.60 -10.19
CA ASP A 141 -7.05 10.89 -10.04
C ASP A 141 -8.45 10.93 -10.68
N THR A 142 -8.68 10.13 -11.71
CA THR A 142 -9.91 10.16 -12.51
C THR A 142 -10.76 8.91 -12.37
N HIS A 143 -10.14 7.75 -12.14
CA HIS A 143 -10.79 6.44 -12.03
C HIS A 143 -10.30 5.70 -10.79
N THR A 144 -10.27 6.42 -9.66
CA THR A 144 -9.82 5.89 -8.38
C THR A 144 -10.61 4.65 -7.99
N VAL A 145 -9.93 3.52 -7.87
CA VAL A 145 -10.45 2.18 -7.53
C VAL A 145 -11.56 1.65 -8.42
N ALA A 146 -11.64 2.12 -9.67
CA ALA A 146 -12.67 1.74 -10.64
C ALA A 146 -12.35 0.46 -11.41
N SER A 147 -11.51 -0.46 -10.88
CA SER A 147 -11.12 -1.70 -11.57
C SER A 147 -10.12 -1.50 -12.72
N GLY A 148 -9.85 -2.56 -13.49
CA GLY A 148 -9.21 -2.50 -14.80
C GLY A 148 -7.71 -2.73 -14.82
N PHE A 149 -7.04 -2.85 -13.68
CA PHE A 149 -5.63 -3.22 -13.67
C PHE A 149 -5.46 -4.73 -13.86
N GLU A 150 -4.70 -5.11 -14.89
CA GLU A 150 -4.43 -6.53 -15.20
C GLU A 150 -3.17 -7.03 -14.51
N PHE A 151 -3.29 -8.16 -13.81
CA PHE A 151 -2.18 -8.88 -13.20
C PHE A 151 -1.95 -10.21 -13.90
N HIS A 152 -0.74 -10.44 -14.37
CA HIS A 152 -0.33 -11.70 -15.00
C HIS A 152 0.57 -12.49 -14.05
N GLY A 153 0.27 -13.76 -13.83
CA GLY A 153 1.07 -14.61 -12.95
C GLY A 153 0.84 -16.10 -13.18
N PRO A 154 1.41 -16.96 -12.32
CA PRO A 154 1.20 -18.41 -12.38
C PRO A 154 -0.28 -18.83 -12.27
N TRP A 155 -1.12 -17.93 -11.76
CA TRP A 155 -2.58 -18.07 -11.63
C TRP A 155 -3.35 -17.68 -12.90
N GLY A 156 -2.68 -17.24 -13.96
CA GLY A 156 -3.28 -16.69 -15.16
C GLY A 156 -3.37 -15.16 -15.15
N THR A 157 -4.36 -14.61 -15.83
CA THR A 157 -4.67 -13.17 -15.83
C THR A 157 -5.82 -12.90 -14.86
N VAL A 158 -5.64 -11.91 -14.00
CA VAL A 158 -6.65 -11.42 -13.06
C VAL A 158 -6.78 -9.92 -13.23
N ILE A 159 -8.02 -9.43 -13.36
CA ILE A 159 -8.34 -8.00 -13.38
C ILE A 159 -8.75 -7.61 -11.97
N SER A 160 -8.21 -6.49 -11.46
CA SER A 160 -8.63 -5.95 -10.16
C SER A 160 -10.11 -5.59 -10.20
N PRO A 161 -10.90 -5.93 -9.18
CA PRO A 161 -12.31 -5.58 -9.14
C PRO A 161 -12.52 -4.09 -8.86
N ASN A 162 -13.69 -3.58 -9.24
CA ASN A 162 -14.16 -2.27 -8.84
C ASN A 162 -14.34 -2.22 -7.31
N PHE A 163 -13.76 -1.21 -6.68
CA PHE A 163 -13.80 -1.00 -5.24
C PHE A 163 -14.43 0.36 -4.87
N SER A 164 -15.01 1.04 -5.87
CA SER A 164 -15.79 2.27 -5.66
C SER A 164 -17.19 1.97 -5.10
N SER A 165 -17.94 3.01 -4.74
CA SER A 165 -19.32 2.90 -4.27
C SER A 165 -20.33 2.66 -5.40
N ALA A 166 -19.92 2.10 -6.53
CA ALA A 166 -20.80 1.70 -7.62
C ALA A 166 -21.51 0.36 -7.33
N GLU A 167 -22.58 0.08 -8.06
CA GLU A 167 -23.34 -1.17 -7.96
C GLU A 167 -22.47 -2.41 -8.30
N ASP A 168 -21.60 -2.28 -9.29
CA ASP A 168 -20.59 -3.28 -9.66
C ASP A 168 -19.32 -3.23 -8.78
N GLY A 169 -19.29 -2.33 -7.80
CA GLY A 169 -18.23 -2.16 -6.81
C GLY A 169 -18.60 -2.74 -5.44
N VAL A 170 -18.47 -1.92 -4.40
CA VAL A 170 -18.71 -2.35 -3.02
C VAL A 170 -20.00 -1.81 -2.41
N ALA A 171 -20.91 -1.21 -3.21
CA ALA A 171 -22.11 -0.56 -2.71
C ALA A 171 -23.02 -1.50 -1.90
N GLU A 172 -23.20 -2.74 -2.35
CA GLU A 172 -24.13 -3.69 -1.74
C GLU A 172 -23.51 -4.54 -0.63
N TYR A 173 -22.19 -4.48 -0.43
CA TYR A 173 -21.50 -5.23 0.61
C TYR A 173 -21.53 -4.49 1.95
N SER A 174 -21.72 -5.21 3.05
CA SER A 174 -21.53 -4.66 4.38
C SER A 174 -20.05 -4.31 4.64
N ASP A 175 -19.79 -3.49 5.66
CA ASP A 175 -18.40 -3.17 6.03
C ASP A 175 -17.64 -4.41 6.48
N GLU A 176 -18.31 -5.35 7.16
CA GLU A 176 -17.77 -6.65 7.54
C GLU A 176 -17.41 -7.52 6.33
N ASP A 177 -18.23 -7.51 5.29
CA ASP A 177 -17.93 -8.22 4.04
C ASP A 177 -16.69 -7.62 3.36
N VAL A 178 -16.62 -6.30 3.27
CA VAL A 178 -15.46 -5.60 2.70
C VAL A 178 -14.20 -5.88 3.52
N LYS A 179 -14.28 -5.89 4.86
CA LYS A 179 -13.16 -6.31 5.73
C LYS A 179 -12.71 -7.74 5.44
N ALA A 180 -13.67 -8.67 5.30
CA ALA A 180 -13.36 -10.07 4.99
C ALA A 180 -12.70 -10.22 3.60
N MET A 181 -13.18 -9.48 2.61
CA MET A 181 -12.56 -9.44 1.29
C MET A 181 -11.12 -8.93 1.36
N ILE A 182 -10.86 -7.83 2.07
CA ILE A 182 -9.51 -7.24 2.20
C ILE A 182 -8.56 -8.15 2.98
N THR A 183 -9.01 -8.74 4.08
CA THR A 183 -8.12 -9.43 5.03
C THR A 183 -8.06 -10.94 4.88
N GLN A 184 -9.08 -11.55 4.27
CA GLN A 184 -9.21 -13.01 4.16
C GLN A 184 -9.28 -13.47 2.70
N GLY A 185 -9.51 -12.55 1.76
CA GLY A 185 -9.77 -12.89 0.36
C GLY A 185 -11.01 -13.75 0.20
N LEU A 186 -12.06 -13.45 0.97
CA LEU A 186 -13.29 -14.23 1.00
C LEU A 186 -14.48 -13.33 0.67
N ARG A 187 -15.25 -13.71 -0.34
CA ARG A 187 -16.52 -13.06 -0.69
C ARG A 187 -17.67 -13.55 0.21
N PRO A 188 -18.77 -12.81 0.30
CA PRO A 188 -19.94 -13.22 1.12
C PRO A 188 -20.55 -14.55 0.71
N ASP A 189 -20.45 -14.92 -0.57
CA ASP A 189 -20.90 -16.22 -1.10
C ASP A 189 -19.96 -17.38 -0.77
N GLY A 190 -18.83 -17.10 -0.08
CA GLY A 190 -17.81 -18.07 0.28
C GLY A 190 -16.75 -18.32 -0.80
N GLU A 191 -16.84 -17.66 -1.96
CA GLU A 191 -15.83 -17.76 -3.01
C GLU A 191 -14.53 -17.10 -2.58
N ARG A 192 -13.39 -17.74 -2.91
CA ARG A 192 -12.07 -17.20 -2.66
C ARG A 192 -11.65 -16.25 -3.78
N MET A 193 -11.17 -15.09 -3.40
CA MET A 193 -10.62 -14.11 -4.33
C MET A 193 -9.23 -14.55 -4.81
N SER A 194 -8.93 -14.20 -6.06
CA SER A 194 -7.67 -14.56 -6.70
C SER A 194 -6.48 -13.72 -6.21
N PRO A 195 -5.22 -14.25 -6.31
CA PRO A 195 -4.01 -13.44 -6.16
C PRO A 195 -3.96 -12.34 -7.26
N PRO A 196 -3.11 -11.29 -7.12
CA PRO A 196 -2.00 -11.19 -6.19
C PRO A 196 -2.28 -10.40 -4.89
N MET A 197 -3.53 -10.05 -4.59
CA MET A 197 -3.87 -9.28 -3.39
C MET A 197 -3.21 -9.89 -2.13
N PRO A 198 -2.45 -9.09 -1.34
CA PRO A 198 -1.67 -9.62 -0.22
C PRO A 198 -2.51 -9.74 1.07
N TYR A 199 -3.57 -10.52 1.06
CA TYR A 199 -4.53 -10.70 2.17
C TYR A 199 -3.88 -10.95 3.52
N ALA A 200 -2.83 -11.80 3.56
CA ALA A 200 -2.13 -12.13 4.81
C ALA A 200 -1.42 -10.91 5.45
N ASN A 201 -1.05 -9.92 4.65
CA ASN A 201 -0.48 -8.67 5.14
C ASN A 201 -1.59 -7.78 5.70
N TYR A 202 -2.68 -7.59 4.98
CA TYR A 202 -3.83 -6.80 5.42
C TYR A 202 -4.55 -7.40 6.62
N ALA A 203 -4.54 -8.74 6.79
CA ALA A 203 -5.03 -9.41 7.99
C ALA A 203 -4.33 -8.98 9.30
N ARG A 204 -3.22 -8.24 9.20
CA ARG A 204 -2.45 -7.71 10.34
C ARG A 204 -2.76 -6.25 10.64
N MET A 205 -3.56 -5.59 9.82
CA MET A 205 -3.99 -4.22 10.08
C MET A 205 -4.79 -4.15 11.37
N ALA A 206 -4.72 -3.03 12.06
CA ALA A 206 -5.60 -2.76 13.18
C ALA A 206 -7.04 -2.57 12.66
N GLU A 207 -8.02 -2.92 13.49
CA GLU A 207 -9.43 -2.78 13.10
C GLU A 207 -9.78 -1.34 12.79
N GLU A 208 -9.30 -0.38 13.58
CA GLU A 208 -9.49 1.05 13.36
C GLU A 208 -8.89 1.53 12.01
N ASP A 209 -7.75 0.97 11.59
CA ASP A 209 -7.13 1.28 10.29
C ASP A 209 -7.98 0.75 9.13
N LEU A 210 -8.56 -0.45 9.28
CA LEU A 210 -9.50 -1.01 8.29
C LEU A 210 -10.79 -0.20 8.23
N ASP A 211 -11.32 0.24 9.38
CA ASP A 211 -12.49 1.11 9.44
C ASP A 211 -12.25 2.43 8.71
N ALA A 212 -11.06 3.01 8.89
CA ALA A 212 -10.66 4.21 8.16
C ALA A 212 -10.62 4.00 6.64
N VAL A 213 -10.01 2.89 6.18
CA VAL A 213 -9.96 2.54 4.75
C VAL A 213 -11.37 2.39 4.20
N ILE A 214 -12.28 1.70 4.90
CA ILE A 214 -13.67 1.53 4.47
C ILE A 214 -14.40 2.87 4.43
N ALA A 215 -14.24 3.71 5.47
CA ALA A 215 -14.84 5.05 5.49
C ALA A 215 -14.42 5.88 4.26
N TYR A 216 -13.16 5.78 3.85
CA TYR A 216 -12.67 6.41 2.63
C TYR A 216 -13.31 5.81 1.38
N LEU A 217 -13.31 4.48 1.23
CA LEU A 217 -13.89 3.81 0.06
C LEU A 217 -15.38 4.14 -0.12
N ARG A 218 -16.14 4.21 0.98
CA ARG A 218 -17.56 4.59 0.97
C ARG A 218 -17.83 6.03 0.52
N GLN A 219 -16.84 6.91 0.64
CA GLN A 219 -16.98 8.31 0.19
C GLN A 219 -16.56 8.52 -1.27
N LEU A 220 -15.89 7.55 -1.89
CA LEU A 220 -15.54 7.64 -3.30
C LEU A 220 -16.83 7.66 -4.14
N PRO A 221 -16.85 8.51 -5.19
CA PRO A 221 -18.00 8.53 -6.08
C PRO A 221 -18.17 7.17 -6.77
N PRO A 222 -19.42 6.76 -7.08
CA PRO A 222 -19.63 5.56 -7.88
C PRO A 222 -19.04 5.77 -9.27
N LEU A 223 -18.05 4.97 -9.60
CA LEU A 223 -17.40 4.97 -10.91
C LEU A 223 -17.73 3.66 -11.62
N PRO A 224 -18.06 3.69 -12.92
CA PRO A 224 -18.24 2.48 -13.68
C PRO A 224 -16.95 1.68 -13.74
N ASP A 225 -17.06 0.36 -13.97
CA ASP A 225 -15.90 -0.50 -14.15
C ASP A 225 -14.97 0.08 -15.23
N GLY A 226 -13.71 0.29 -14.84
CA GLY A 226 -12.68 0.84 -15.72
C GLY A 226 -12.03 -0.18 -16.65
N ALA A 227 -12.47 -1.43 -16.66
CA ALA A 227 -11.96 -2.44 -17.56
C ALA A 227 -12.22 -2.04 -19.03
N GLY A 228 -11.16 -1.95 -19.81
CA GLY A 228 -11.23 -1.56 -21.22
C GLY A 228 -11.20 -0.06 -21.49
N LEU A 229 -10.87 0.76 -20.51
CA LEU A 229 -10.46 2.15 -20.75
C LEU A 229 -9.04 2.12 -21.34
N GLU A 230 -8.92 2.44 -22.63
CA GLU A 230 -7.64 2.59 -23.35
C GLU A 230 -7.23 4.08 -23.45
#